data_53a0dee7013307b90221e08b6f6194d1
#
_entry.id   53a0dee7013307b90221e08b6f6194d1
#
_cell.length_a   1.000
_cell.length_b   1.000
_cell.length_c   1.000
_cell.angle_alpha   90.00
_cell.angle_beta   90.00
_cell.angle_gamma   90.00
#
_symmetry.space_group_name_H-M   'P 1'
#
loop_
_entity.id
_entity.type
_entity.pdbx_description
1 polymer ?
#
loop_
_entity_poly.entity_id
_entity_poly.type
_entity_poly.pdbx_seq_one_letter_code
_entity_poly.pdbx_strand_id
1 'polypeptide(L)'
;MVDGFADLDGRSVAAHTFYNAYVKIIGPQRFTHGEIVALGNLFQVTLENNAALIKEIRAYYPRVGLPLSLADLGITQAEQLDSLAEYMAKPDNVRMQSIFPKISAAAIRETLTKLV
;
A
#
# COMPACT_ATOMS: atom_id res chain seq x y z
N MET A 1 -6.67 -16.86 -9.69
CA MET A 1 -5.83 -15.93 -10.34
C MET A 1 -6.11 -14.51 -9.85
N VAL A 2 -5.51 -13.60 -10.50
CA VAL A 2 -5.55 -12.22 -10.08
C VAL A 2 -6.82 -11.48 -10.47
N ASP A 3 -7.80 -12.16 -10.99
CA ASP A 3 -9.04 -11.50 -11.40
C ASP A 3 -9.68 -10.73 -10.25
N GLY A 4 -9.63 -11.32 -9.06
CA GLY A 4 -10.16 -10.65 -7.89
C GLY A 4 -9.43 -9.34 -7.61
N PHE A 5 -8.17 -9.25 -8.00
CA PHE A 5 -7.38 -8.04 -7.81
C PHE A 5 -7.55 -7.08 -8.99
N ALA A 6 -7.85 -7.61 -10.17
CA ALA A 6 -8.14 -6.76 -11.32
C ALA A 6 -9.40 -5.92 -11.07
N ASP A 7 -10.32 -6.46 -10.30
CA ASP A 7 -11.53 -5.71 -9.93
C ASP A 7 -11.20 -4.48 -9.09
N LEU A 8 -9.99 -4.40 -8.60
CA LEU A 8 -9.55 -3.24 -7.83
C LEU A 8 -9.07 -2.10 -8.72
N ASP A 9 -9.03 -2.28 -10.04
CA ASP A 9 -8.51 -1.25 -10.94
C ASP A 9 -9.12 0.11 -10.69
N GLY A 10 -10.42 0.20 -10.61
CA GLY A 10 -11.09 1.45 -10.34
C GLY A 10 -10.90 1.93 -8.92
N ARG A 11 -10.36 1.06 -8.05
CA ARG A 11 -10.20 1.33 -6.63
C ARG A 11 -8.74 1.22 -6.19
N SER A 12 -7.82 0.99 -7.12
CA SER A 12 -6.41 0.77 -6.80
C SER A 12 -5.64 2.07 -6.59
N VAL A 13 -6.35 3.15 -6.29
CA VAL A 13 -5.75 4.47 -6.10
C VAL A 13 -4.75 4.47 -4.96
N ALA A 14 -5.10 3.84 -3.84
CA ALA A 14 -4.20 3.79 -2.69
C ALA A 14 -2.95 2.97 -3.02
N ALA A 15 -3.11 1.90 -3.81
CA ALA A 15 -1.97 1.09 -4.22
C ALA A 15 -1.02 1.88 -5.10
N HIS A 16 -1.55 2.65 -6.04
CA HIS A 16 -0.72 3.49 -6.92
C HIS A 16 -0.07 4.62 -6.13
N THR A 17 -0.81 5.22 -5.21
CA THR A 17 -0.26 6.27 -4.36
C THR A 17 0.87 5.72 -3.49
N PHE A 18 0.69 4.51 -2.99
CA PHE A 18 1.75 3.84 -2.23
C PHE A 18 2.99 3.61 -3.09
N TYR A 19 2.81 3.14 -4.32
CA TYR A 19 3.94 2.94 -5.22
C TYR A 19 4.69 4.23 -5.47
N ASN A 20 3.96 5.30 -5.76
CA ASN A 20 4.57 6.60 -6.02
C ASN A 20 5.31 7.11 -4.79
N ALA A 21 4.72 6.94 -3.61
CA ALA A 21 5.36 7.34 -2.36
C ALA A 21 6.63 6.53 -2.14
N TYR A 22 6.57 5.22 -2.40
CA TYR A 22 7.73 4.35 -2.23
C TYR A 22 8.89 4.82 -3.10
N VAL A 23 8.62 5.05 -4.38
CA VAL A 23 9.66 5.47 -5.32
C VAL A 23 10.24 6.83 -4.91
N LYS A 24 9.39 7.74 -4.45
CA LYS A 24 9.80 9.11 -4.12
C LYS A 24 10.58 9.16 -2.80
N ILE A 25 10.14 8.42 -1.80
CA ILE A 25 10.69 8.49 -0.44
C ILE A 25 11.82 7.49 -0.24
N ILE A 26 11.61 6.24 -0.66
CA ILE A 26 12.57 5.16 -0.47
C ILE A 26 13.59 5.15 -1.61
N GLY A 27 13.11 5.43 -2.83
CA GLY A 27 13.97 5.50 -4.00
C GLY A 27 14.07 4.21 -4.75
N PRO A 28 14.86 4.19 -5.84
CA PRO A 28 15.04 3.00 -6.65
C PRO A 28 15.60 1.87 -5.81
N GLN A 29 14.96 0.72 -5.89
CA GLN A 29 15.34 -0.45 -5.13
C GLN A 29 15.41 -1.66 -6.05
N ARG A 30 15.89 -2.76 -5.50
CA ARG A 30 15.95 -4.03 -6.22
C ARG A 30 14.60 -4.70 -6.39
N PHE A 31 13.55 -4.13 -5.85
CA PHE A 31 12.21 -4.69 -5.93
C PHE A 31 11.53 -4.25 -7.21
N THR A 32 10.73 -5.15 -7.79
CA THR A 32 10.04 -4.85 -9.04
C THR A 32 8.81 -3.97 -8.77
N HIS A 33 8.35 -3.32 -9.85
CA HIS A 33 7.10 -2.56 -9.80
C HIS A 33 5.96 -3.43 -9.27
N GLY A 34 5.87 -4.67 -9.77
CA GLY A 34 4.80 -5.59 -9.35
C GLY A 34 4.86 -5.93 -7.87
N GLU A 35 6.07 -6.10 -7.32
CA GLU A 35 6.21 -6.39 -5.90
C GLU A 35 5.76 -5.22 -5.05
N ILE A 36 6.12 -4.01 -5.44
CA ILE A 36 5.75 -2.82 -4.68
C ILE A 36 4.25 -2.59 -4.76
N VAL A 37 3.67 -2.74 -5.96
CA VAL A 37 2.22 -2.57 -6.14
C VAL A 37 1.45 -3.66 -5.41
N ALA A 38 1.99 -4.88 -5.35
CA ALA A 38 1.35 -5.97 -4.61
C ALA A 38 1.16 -5.60 -3.14
N LEU A 39 2.21 -5.06 -2.52
CA LEU A 39 2.07 -4.60 -1.14
C LEU A 39 1.14 -3.39 -1.05
N GLY A 40 1.14 -2.53 -2.07
CA GLY A 40 0.20 -1.43 -2.14
C GLY A 40 -1.25 -1.89 -2.15
N ASN A 41 -1.54 -3.00 -2.83
CA ASN A 41 -2.88 -3.59 -2.81
C ASN A 41 -3.25 -4.07 -1.43
N LEU A 42 -2.31 -4.71 -0.73
CA LEU A 42 -2.55 -5.14 0.65
C LEU A 42 -2.80 -3.93 1.55
N PHE A 43 -2.02 -2.86 1.35
CA PHE A 43 -2.23 -1.62 2.07
C PHE A 43 -3.64 -1.08 1.83
N GLN A 44 -4.08 -1.06 0.58
CA GLN A 44 -5.40 -0.53 0.25
C GLN A 44 -6.52 -1.31 0.91
N VAL A 45 -6.50 -2.63 0.83
CA VAL A 45 -7.58 -3.44 1.42
C VAL A 45 -7.53 -3.38 2.95
N THR A 46 -6.35 -3.17 3.52
CA THR A 46 -6.21 -2.97 4.96
C THR A 46 -6.81 -1.63 5.37
N LEU A 47 -6.56 -0.60 4.57
CA LEU A 47 -7.13 0.73 4.80
C LEU A 47 -8.65 0.70 4.71
N GLU A 48 -9.18 -0.12 3.81
CA GLU A 48 -10.62 -0.30 3.62
C GLU A 48 -11.25 -1.22 4.65
N ASN A 49 -10.43 -1.86 5.48
CA ASN A 49 -10.89 -2.86 6.45
C ASN A 49 -11.61 -4.02 5.78
N ASN A 50 -11.15 -4.41 4.60
CA ASN A 50 -11.76 -5.50 3.86
C ASN A 50 -11.14 -6.83 4.30
N ALA A 51 -11.69 -7.40 5.37
CA ALA A 51 -11.13 -8.60 5.99
C ALA A 51 -11.07 -9.79 5.03
N ALA A 52 -12.07 -9.93 4.16
CA ALA A 52 -12.10 -11.04 3.21
C ALA A 52 -10.93 -10.97 2.23
N LEU A 53 -10.69 -9.80 1.66
CA LEU A 53 -9.58 -9.61 0.72
C LEU A 53 -8.23 -9.70 1.41
N ILE A 54 -8.13 -9.19 2.62
CA ILE A 54 -6.89 -9.30 3.40
C ILE A 54 -6.54 -10.78 3.58
N LYS A 55 -7.52 -11.59 3.94
CA LYS A 55 -7.31 -13.01 4.14
C LYS A 55 -6.88 -13.70 2.86
N GLU A 56 -7.52 -13.36 1.74
CA GLU A 56 -7.17 -13.94 0.45
C GLU A 56 -5.75 -13.59 0.04
N ILE A 57 -5.36 -12.33 0.21
CA ILE A 57 -4.03 -11.86 -0.14
C ILE A 57 -2.98 -12.56 0.73
N ARG A 58 -3.22 -12.66 2.02
CA ARG A 58 -2.28 -13.31 2.92
C ARG A 58 -2.10 -14.79 2.63
N ALA A 59 -3.13 -15.42 2.06
CA ALA A 59 -3.03 -16.82 1.66
C ALA A 59 -2.34 -16.96 0.31
N TYR A 60 -2.54 -16.01 -0.59
CA TYR A 60 -2.07 -16.10 -1.97
C TYR A 60 -0.62 -15.62 -2.15
N TYR A 61 -0.27 -14.49 -1.55
CA TYR A 61 1.03 -13.88 -1.80
C TYR A 61 2.22 -14.78 -1.50
N PRO A 62 2.24 -15.53 -0.38
CA PRO A 62 3.38 -16.43 -0.12
C PRO A 62 3.54 -17.50 -1.19
N ARG A 63 2.45 -17.88 -1.83
CA ARG A 63 2.48 -18.93 -2.86
C ARG A 63 3.18 -18.46 -4.13
N VAL A 64 3.18 -17.18 -4.38
CA VAL A 64 3.78 -16.60 -5.58
C VAL A 64 4.97 -15.71 -5.29
N GLY A 65 5.43 -15.69 -4.03
CA GLY A 65 6.64 -14.95 -3.66
C GLY A 65 6.45 -13.45 -3.58
N LEU A 66 5.23 -12.97 -3.31
CA LEU A 66 4.98 -11.55 -3.17
C LEU A 66 5.11 -11.10 -1.71
N PRO A 67 5.46 -9.83 -1.47
CA PRO A 67 5.66 -9.34 -0.11
C PRO A 67 4.36 -9.25 0.66
N LEU A 68 4.44 -9.50 1.98
CA LEU A 68 3.31 -9.36 2.89
C LEU A 68 3.54 -8.28 3.93
N SER A 69 4.74 -7.74 3.99
CA SER A 69 5.05 -6.72 4.98
C SER A 69 5.95 -5.65 4.38
N LEU A 70 5.98 -4.50 5.05
CA LEU A 70 6.87 -3.41 4.63
C LEU A 70 8.33 -3.83 4.77
N ALA A 71 8.66 -4.66 5.76
CA ALA A 71 10.01 -5.16 5.93
C ALA A 71 10.46 -5.95 4.71
N ASP A 72 9.55 -6.67 4.06
CA ASP A 72 9.86 -7.41 2.85
C ASP A 72 10.29 -6.48 1.71
N LEU A 73 9.93 -5.22 1.77
CA LEU A 73 10.33 -4.21 0.80
C LEU A 73 11.46 -3.31 1.33
N GLY A 74 12.09 -3.71 2.43
CA GLY A 74 13.21 -2.95 2.98
C GLY A 74 12.81 -1.75 3.83
N ILE A 75 11.53 -1.62 4.17
CA ILE A 75 11.06 -0.51 5.00
C ILE A 75 11.03 -0.99 6.45
N THR A 76 12.01 -0.54 7.23
CA THR A 76 12.19 -1.00 8.62
C THR A 76 12.22 0.14 9.64
N GLN A 77 12.24 1.40 9.19
CA GLN A 77 12.38 2.55 10.07
C GLN A 77 11.05 3.28 10.24
N ALA A 78 10.77 3.69 11.48
CA ALA A 78 9.55 4.45 11.75
C ALA A 78 9.48 5.75 10.93
N GLU A 79 10.64 6.37 10.72
CA GLU A 79 10.72 7.61 9.93
C GLU A 79 10.25 7.40 8.51
N GLN A 80 10.51 6.22 7.94
CA GLN A 80 10.05 5.89 6.60
C GLN A 80 8.53 5.82 6.56
N LEU A 81 7.93 5.24 7.60
CA LEU A 81 6.47 5.17 7.69
C LEU A 81 5.85 6.56 7.77
N ASP A 82 6.46 7.43 8.57
CA ASP A 82 5.97 8.80 8.71
C ASP A 82 6.05 9.54 7.37
N SER A 83 7.18 9.41 6.68
CA SER A 83 7.37 10.07 5.39
C SER A 83 6.40 9.57 4.35
N LEU A 84 6.18 8.25 4.28
CA LEU A 84 5.23 7.67 3.35
C LEU A 84 3.81 8.16 3.64
N ALA A 85 3.43 8.17 4.90
CA ALA A 85 2.09 8.61 5.29
C ALA A 85 1.86 10.08 4.93
N GLU A 86 2.83 10.93 5.20
CA GLU A 86 2.71 12.33 4.87
C GLU A 86 2.60 12.57 3.38
N TYR A 87 3.40 11.85 2.60
CA TYR A 87 3.34 11.95 1.15
C TYR A 87 1.96 11.54 0.62
N MET A 88 1.44 10.42 1.11
CA MET A 88 0.17 9.89 0.62
C MET A 88 -1.03 10.73 1.05
N ALA A 89 -0.90 11.44 2.15
CA ALA A 89 -1.99 12.27 2.67
C ALA A 89 -2.03 13.69 2.10
N LYS A 90 -1.07 14.05 1.25
CA LYS A 90 -1.02 15.41 0.71
C LYS A 90 -2.28 15.73 -0.09
N PRO A 91 -2.76 16.99 0.01
CA PRO A 91 -3.92 17.41 -0.79
C PRO A 91 -3.69 17.28 -2.29
N ASP A 92 -2.44 17.29 -2.74
CA ASP A 92 -2.09 17.13 -4.14
C ASP A 92 -2.46 15.73 -4.66
N ASN A 93 -2.60 14.76 -3.77
CA ASN A 93 -3.04 13.43 -4.16
C ASN A 93 -4.57 13.42 -4.29
N VAL A 94 -5.06 14.09 -5.32
CA VAL A 94 -6.48 14.28 -5.55
C VAL A 94 -7.24 12.96 -5.59
N ARG A 95 -6.66 11.96 -6.24
CA ARG A 95 -7.31 10.65 -6.34
C ARG A 95 -7.47 10.00 -4.97
N MET A 96 -6.44 10.10 -4.13
CA MET A 96 -6.49 9.55 -2.79
C MET A 96 -7.58 10.23 -1.98
N GLN A 97 -7.68 11.55 -2.07
CA GLN A 97 -8.70 12.32 -1.38
C GLN A 97 -10.10 12.02 -1.91
N SER A 98 -10.21 11.67 -3.19
CA SER A 98 -11.49 11.35 -3.81
C SER A 98 -12.05 10.03 -3.28
N ILE A 99 -11.19 9.02 -3.10
CA ILE A 99 -11.61 7.69 -2.63
C ILE A 99 -11.71 7.65 -1.10
N PHE A 100 -10.82 8.35 -0.43
CA PHE A 100 -10.78 8.40 1.03
C PHE A 100 -10.86 9.86 1.48
N PRO A 101 -12.05 10.49 1.41
CA PRO A 101 -12.18 11.91 1.73
C PRO A 101 -11.66 12.23 3.12
N LYS A 102 -10.86 13.29 3.20
CA LYS A 102 -10.30 13.77 4.47
C LYS A 102 -9.41 12.76 5.19
N ILE A 103 -8.83 11.82 4.43
CA ILE A 103 -7.92 10.88 5.06
C ILE A 103 -6.72 11.65 5.62
N SER A 104 -6.30 11.26 6.83
CA SER A 104 -5.19 11.92 7.50
C SER A 104 -3.93 11.11 7.40
N ALA A 105 -2.78 11.79 7.57
CA ALA A 105 -1.51 11.09 7.64
C ALA A 105 -1.50 10.10 8.80
N ALA A 106 -2.16 10.45 9.91
CA ALA A 106 -2.23 9.56 11.07
C ALA A 106 -2.96 8.25 10.73
N ALA A 107 -4.05 8.33 9.98
CA ALA A 107 -4.80 7.14 9.59
C ALA A 107 -3.97 6.25 8.66
N ILE A 108 -3.27 6.86 7.70
CA ILE A 108 -2.40 6.14 6.80
C ILE A 108 -1.24 5.50 7.56
N ARG A 109 -0.65 6.26 8.48
CA ARG A 109 0.47 5.79 9.31
C ARG A 109 0.05 4.57 10.13
N GLU A 110 -1.14 4.62 10.72
CA GLU A 110 -1.66 3.51 11.50
C GLU A 110 -1.83 2.26 10.63
N THR A 111 -2.37 2.45 9.41
CA THR A 111 -2.55 1.34 8.48
C THR A 111 -1.21 0.73 8.09
N LEU A 112 -0.21 1.58 7.81
CA LEU A 112 1.13 1.10 7.48
C LEU A 112 1.73 0.31 8.65
N THR A 113 1.47 0.73 9.88
CA THR A 113 1.97 0.04 11.07
C THR A 113 1.45 -1.40 11.12
N LYS A 114 0.26 -1.64 10.61
CA LYS A 114 -0.30 -2.99 10.57
C LYS A 114 0.42 -3.90 9.59
N LEU A 115 1.26 -3.35 8.73
CA LEU A 115 1.97 -4.10 7.71
C LEU A 115 3.47 -4.28 8.01
N VAL A 116 3.93 -3.82 9.15
CA VAL A 116 5.36 -3.98 9.50
C VAL A 116 5.70 -5.41 9.91
#